data_9b00774021f6ba3b1df51360c98fc22c
#
_entry.id   9b00774021f6ba3b1df51360c98fc22c
#
_cell.length_a   1.000
_cell.length_b   1.000
_cell.length_c   1.000
_cell.angle_alpha   90.00
_cell.angle_beta   90.00
_cell.angle_gamma   90.00
#
_symmetry.space_group_name_H-M   'P 1'
#
loop_
_entity.id
_entity.type
_entity.pdbx_description
1 polymer ?
#
loop_
_entity_poly.entity_id
_entity_poly.type
_entity_poly.pdbx_seq_one_letter_code
_entity_poly.pdbx_strand_id
1 'polypeptide(L)'
;MTVLVLVFVLCAVASGLLSVIRTRWSQVLSLLIGLFATGYGFFYELGIAAEHIQFSVYKANISFIWTGIARVLWPTVLVTLILVYLALFDIKEKHWIEQFVALSLIGSIGVFLVLTSRTYLSMFLAWEIMLWSGFFIVRLTTHEKDVVKASLVSNVFWSTLFLVAVILLSAYGWDSSYGAVAEKLTSFNMPSVLGLLLLFLVFLSNMGVFPFHFSMERTLKSVDPVAAAYLSGATTKAGLFGMLSMSLFTGAEWLSHFGSLVSLPVGSLVIGGVVIAGAVYFTHKALKSDDYLTLLSYISSLQLSYVAIILPFMPMEVDYLPAAFIGTVMMAYAHSLSQTGLYVAAGWSTENSLSTEGEETKEIAEQLPLWRRMPYISVLSLISGLSAIGLPPLIGFGALYMIYTAFFEMDLYVLPGLLLLVTLCLLLCTIKYLGGFLLVKKPSPIRERGIVSMLVSILISVGILGLGVFNTSLQKLLSKPLKSLSEFFVFDFNTQTAAGSWNSLYVFAILIAAVLMAALVWSFGSSEEAGGSTNSNSEESSPDLPAAVHDSDEFPKEGDNL
;
A
#
# COMPACT_ATOMS: atom_id res chain seq x y z
N MET A 1 -13.21 -10.91 21.53
CA MET A 1 -11.84 -10.31 21.44
C MET A 1 -10.79 -11.17 22.13
N THR A 2 -10.95 -11.52 23.41
CA THR A 2 -9.99 -12.35 24.16
C THR A 2 -9.70 -13.69 23.49
N VAL A 3 -10.73 -14.41 23.03
CA VAL A 3 -10.57 -15.69 22.33
C VAL A 3 -9.80 -15.55 21.02
N LEU A 4 -10.08 -14.52 20.21
CA LEU A 4 -9.34 -14.25 18.98
C LEU A 4 -7.86 -14.01 19.27
N VAL A 5 -7.56 -13.12 20.22
CA VAL A 5 -6.17 -12.83 20.62
C VAL A 5 -5.50 -14.09 21.13
N LEU A 6 -6.19 -14.89 21.95
CA LEU A 6 -5.64 -16.16 22.48
C LEU A 6 -5.32 -17.15 21.34
N VAL A 7 -6.21 -17.33 20.36
CA VAL A 7 -5.96 -18.21 19.20
C VAL A 7 -4.72 -17.74 18.42
N PHE A 8 -4.61 -16.45 18.13
CA PHE A 8 -3.43 -15.92 17.43
C PHE A 8 -2.14 -16.09 18.24
N VAL A 9 -2.18 -15.87 19.57
CA VAL A 9 -1.00 -16.10 20.45
C VAL A 9 -0.61 -17.57 20.44
N LEU A 10 -1.55 -18.49 20.62
CA LEU A 10 -1.26 -19.93 20.63
C LEU A 10 -0.68 -20.38 19.28
N CYS A 11 -1.24 -19.91 18.16
CA CYS A 11 -0.73 -20.18 16.83
C CYS A 11 0.67 -19.59 16.62
N ALA A 12 0.94 -18.38 17.11
CA ALA A 12 2.26 -17.75 17.04
C ALA A 12 3.29 -18.53 17.85
N VAL A 13 2.96 -18.96 19.07
CA VAL A 13 3.83 -19.80 19.92
C VAL A 13 4.09 -21.14 19.24
N ALA A 14 3.08 -21.82 18.72
CA ALA A 14 3.23 -23.08 18.01
C ALA A 14 4.16 -22.94 16.79
N SER A 15 3.96 -21.90 15.98
CA SER A 15 4.83 -21.61 14.83
C SER A 15 6.26 -21.28 15.25
N GLY A 16 6.44 -20.50 16.32
CA GLY A 16 7.76 -20.21 16.90
C GLY A 16 8.49 -21.45 17.40
N LEU A 17 7.79 -22.40 18.02
CA LEU A 17 8.36 -23.68 18.46
C LEU A 17 8.79 -24.55 17.27
N LEU A 18 8.02 -24.54 16.17
CA LEU A 18 8.37 -25.27 14.94
C LEU A 18 9.69 -24.78 14.33
N SER A 19 10.08 -23.52 14.56
CA SER A 19 11.34 -22.98 14.05
C SER A 19 12.58 -23.68 14.59
N VAL A 20 12.46 -24.44 15.69
CA VAL A 20 13.55 -25.27 16.25
C VAL A 20 13.83 -26.49 15.37
N ILE A 21 12.79 -27.03 14.71
CA ILE A 21 12.87 -28.27 13.91
C ILE A 21 13.57 -28.02 12.57
N ARG A 22 13.37 -26.87 11.96
CA ARG A 22 14.04 -26.39 10.73
C ARG A 22 13.96 -27.35 9.53
N THR A 23 12.80 -27.93 9.29
CA THR A 23 12.53 -28.83 8.16
C THR A 23 11.49 -28.22 7.23
N ARG A 24 11.40 -28.70 5.98
CA ARG A 24 10.33 -28.30 5.07
C ARG A 24 8.94 -28.58 5.67
N TRP A 25 8.78 -29.68 6.39
CA TRP A 25 7.52 -30.01 7.05
C TRP A 25 7.15 -29.04 8.17
N SER A 26 8.14 -28.55 8.97
CA SER A 26 7.86 -27.53 9.98
C SER A 26 7.40 -26.20 9.35
N GLN A 27 7.95 -25.84 8.21
CA GLN A 27 7.53 -24.66 7.45
C GLN A 27 6.09 -24.79 6.94
N VAL A 28 5.77 -25.92 6.28
CA VAL A 28 4.41 -26.19 5.79
C VAL A 28 3.40 -26.18 6.94
N LEU A 29 3.73 -26.83 8.07
CA LEU A 29 2.85 -26.86 9.24
C LEU A 29 2.67 -25.46 9.85
N SER A 30 3.73 -24.66 9.92
CA SER A 30 3.66 -23.27 10.40
C SER A 30 2.76 -22.41 9.50
N LEU A 31 2.88 -22.54 8.18
CA LEU A 31 1.99 -21.83 7.22
C LEU A 31 0.51 -22.25 7.38
N LEU A 32 0.25 -23.56 7.58
CA LEU A 32 -1.10 -24.05 7.85
C LEU A 32 -1.67 -23.50 9.15
N ILE A 33 -0.85 -23.40 10.21
CA ILE A 33 -1.21 -22.76 11.48
C ILE A 33 -1.55 -21.27 11.26
N GLY A 34 -0.73 -20.56 10.48
CA GLY A 34 -0.99 -19.16 10.10
C GLY A 34 -2.30 -19.00 9.33
N LEU A 35 -2.56 -19.85 8.36
CA LEU A 35 -3.81 -19.87 7.60
C LEU A 35 -5.03 -20.20 8.49
N PHE A 36 -4.88 -21.14 9.43
CA PHE A 36 -5.92 -21.46 10.41
C PHE A 36 -6.23 -20.23 11.29
N ALA A 37 -5.24 -19.57 11.84
CA ALA A 37 -5.42 -18.38 12.67
C ALA A 37 -6.16 -17.26 11.90
N THR A 38 -5.75 -16.99 10.66
CA THR A 38 -6.38 -15.96 9.82
C THR A 38 -7.79 -16.34 9.40
N GLY A 39 -8.03 -17.62 9.07
CA GLY A 39 -9.39 -18.14 8.81
C GLY A 39 -10.30 -17.99 10.03
N TYR A 40 -9.80 -18.32 11.22
CA TYR A 40 -10.53 -18.09 12.47
C TYR A 40 -10.86 -16.59 12.67
N GLY A 41 -9.94 -15.68 12.30
CA GLY A 41 -10.16 -14.24 12.32
C GLY A 41 -11.37 -13.81 11.48
N PHE A 42 -11.56 -14.39 10.30
CA PHE A 42 -12.77 -14.15 9.48
C PHE A 42 -14.05 -14.69 10.11
N PHE A 43 -14.02 -15.91 10.66
CA PHE A 43 -15.19 -16.46 11.37
C PHE A 43 -15.56 -15.61 12.58
N TYR A 44 -14.58 -15.10 13.30
CA TYR A 44 -14.81 -14.20 14.41
C TYR A 44 -15.53 -12.93 13.98
N GLU A 45 -15.18 -12.36 12.84
CA GLU A 45 -15.82 -11.16 12.29
C GLU A 45 -17.31 -11.37 11.95
N LEU A 46 -17.63 -12.55 11.40
CA LEU A 46 -19.00 -12.88 10.96
C LEU A 46 -19.96 -13.13 12.12
N GLY A 47 -19.48 -13.51 13.32
CA GLY A 47 -20.29 -14.10 14.38
C GLY A 47 -20.56 -13.25 15.60
N ILE A 48 -20.01 -12.03 15.77
CA ILE A 48 -19.99 -11.39 17.09
C ILE A 48 -20.70 -10.04 17.15
N ALA A 49 -21.55 -9.92 18.20
CA ALA A 49 -22.02 -8.68 18.77
C ALA A 49 -20.85 -7.85 19.34
N ALA A 50 -21.04 -6.53 19.50
CA ALA A 50 -20.02 -5.65 20.03
C ALA A 50 -19.51 -6.15 21.40
N GLU A 51 -18.23 -6.56 21.45
CA GLU A 51 -17.56 -6.88 22.71
C GLU A 51 -16.77 -5.66 23.18
N HIS A 52 -16.91 -5.36 24.46
CA HIS A 52 -16.19 -4.29 25.14
C HIS A 52 -15.27 -4.89 26.22
N ILE A 53 -13.99 -4.58 26.16
CA ILE A 53 -13.02 -4.92 27.18
C ILE A 53 -12.48 -3.63 27.76
N GLN A 54 -12.73 -3.43 29.05
CA GLN A 54 -12.23 -2.27 29.77
C GLN A 54 -11.60 -2.68 31.08
N PHE A 55 -10.44 -2.16 31.38
CA PHE A 55 -9.81 -2.27 32.68
C PHE A 55 -9.07 -0.96 32.99
N SER A 56 -8.99 -0.62 34.25
CA SER A 56 -8.25 0.55 34.74
C SER A 56 -7.02 0.10 35.49
N VAL A 57 -5.88 0.69 35.16
CA VAL A 57 -4.63 0.52 35.87
C VAL A 57 -4.32 1.84 36.54
N TYR A 58 -4.41 1.90 37.86
CA TYR A 58 -4.30 3.14 38.64
C TYR A 58 -5.40 4.12 38.26
N LYS A 59 -5.13 5.21 37.56
CA LYS A 59 -6.13 6.17 37.06
C LYS A 59 -6.26 6.14 35.52
N ALA A 60 -5.48 5.28 34.85
CA ALA A 60 -5.49 5.20 33.40
C ALA A 60 -6.51 4.16 32.91
N ASN A 61 -7.32 4.55 31.96
CA ASN A 61 -8.29 3.67 31.32
C ASN A 61 -7.68 3.00 30.10
N ILE A 62 -7.69 1.66 30.08
CA ILE A 62 -7.34 0.85 28.93
C ILE A 62 -8.63 0.22 28.40
N SER A 63 -9.02 0.57 27.17
CA SER A 63 -10.32 0.18 26.63
C SER A 63 -10.21 -0.20 25.16
N PHE A 64 -10.80 -1.35 24.82
CA PHE A 64 -10.88 -1.90 23.47
C PHE A 64 -12.33 -2.26 23.17
N ILE A 65 -12.84 -1.83 22.02
CA ILE A 65 -14.20 -2.10 21.56
C ILE A 65 -14.17 -2.57 20.12
N TRP A 66 -14.89 -3.62 19.82
CA TRP A 66 -15.11 -4.10 18.46
C TRP A 66 -16.11 -3.20 17.73
N THR A 67 -15.63 -2.13 17.11
CA THR A 67 -16.42 -1.09 16.44
C THR A 67 -16.62 -1.38 14.95
N GLY A 68 -17.55 -0.63 14.33
CA GLY A 68 -17.75 -0.65 12.88
C GLY A 68 -16.49 -0.33 12.07
N ILE A 69 -15.63 0.60 12.55
CA ILE A 69 -14.35 0.95 11.88
C ILE A 69 -13.39 -0.24 11.92
N ALA A 70 -13.26 -0.90 13.09
CA ALA A 70 -12.43 -2.08 13.20
C ALA A 70 -12.93 -3.19 12.25
N ARG A 71 -14.24 -3.40 12.16
CA ARG A 71 -14.88 -4.40 11.28
C ARG A 71 -14.57 -4.18 9.81
N VAL A 72 -14.49 -2.95 9.34
CA VAL A 72 -14.22 -2.67 7.92
C VAL A 72 -12.73 -2.66 7.58
N LEU A 73 -11.84 -2.41 8.54
CA LEU A 73 -10.40 -2.40 8.29
C LEU A 73 -9.72 -3.74 8.56
N TRP A 74 -10.20 -4.51 9.53
CA TRP A 74 -9.59 -5.80 9.91
C TRP A 74 -9.50 -6.80 8.75
N PRO A 75 -10.50 -6.97 7.86
CA PRO A 75 -10.40 -7.87 6.72
C PRO A 75 -9.22 -7.57 5.79
N THR A 76 -8.79 -6.31 5.68
CA THR A 76 -7.62 -5.95 4.85
C THR A 76 -6.33 -6.59 5.38
N VAL A 77 -6.20 -6.68 6.70
CA VAL A 77 -5.07 -7.34 7.37
C VAL A 77 -5.13 -8.85 7.17
N LEU A 78 -6.31 -9.46 7.39
CA LEU A 78 -6.50 -10.90 7.24
C LEU A 78 -6.26 -11.36 5.80
N VAL A 79 -6.77 -10.63 4.81
CA VAL A 79 -6.55 -10.95 3.39
C VAL A 79 -5.06 -10.86 3.06
N THR A 80 -4.36 -9.82 3.50
CA THR A 80 -2.91 -9.70 3.32
C THR A 80 -2.17 -10.90 3.91
N LEU A 81 -2.50 -11.32 5.14
CA LEU A 81 -1.86 -12.47 5.79
C LEU A 81 -2.09 -13.77 5.00
N ILE A 82 -3.34 -14.05 4.60
CA ILE A 82 -3.65 -15.24 3.81
C ILE A 82 -2.83 -15.27 2.51
N LEU A 83 -2.80 -14.17 1.79
CA LEU A 83 -2.10 -14.08 0.50
C LEU A 83 -0.58 -14.24 0.69
N VAL A 84 -0.02 -13.63 1.73
CA VAL A 84 1.40 -13.75 2.09
C VAL A 84 1.74 -15.19 2.48
N TYR A 85 0.93 -15.85 3.32
CA TYR A 85 1.19 -17.23 3.72
C TYR A 85 1.04 -18.20 2.53
N LEU A 86 0.04 -18.01 1.68
CA LEU A 86 -0.09 -18.80 0.46
C LEU A 86 1.11 -18.59 -0.48
N ALA A 87 1.58 -17.35 -0.62
CA ALA A 87 2.75 -17.07 -1.45
C ALA A 87 4.02 -17.77 -0.96
N LEU A 88 4.18 -17.95 0.35
CA LEU A 88 5.33 -18.61 0.95
C LEU A 88 5.38 -20.12 0.70
N PHE A 89 4.27 -20.79 0.34
CA PHE A 89 4.29 -22.23 0.00
C PHE A 89 5.15 -22.57 -1.21
N ASP A 90 5.23 -21.65 -2.19
CA ASP A 90 6.03 -21.83 -3.41
C ASP A 90 7.47 -21.32 -3.27
N ILE A 91 7.81 -20.71 -2.14
CA ILE A 91 9.16 -20.25 -1.87
C ILE A 91 10.02 -21.43 -1.43
N LYS A 92 11.27 -21.49 -1.92
CA LYS A 92 12.26 -22.49 -1.47
C LYS A 92 12.50 -22.33 0.04
N GLU A 93 13.03 -23.36 0.67
CA GLU A 93 13.32 -23.38 2.10
C GLU A 93 14.10 -22.13 2.53
N LYS A 94 13.46 -21.30 3.36
CA LYS A 94 14.07 -20.15 4.02
C LYS A 94 13.99 -20.37 5.54
N HIS A 95 15.10 -20.29 6.20
CA HIS A 95 15.23 -20.53 7.65
C HIS A 95 14.37 -19.63 8.53
N TRP A 96 13.74 -18.61 7.95
CA TRP A 96 12.97 -17.61 8.68
C TRP A 96 11.44 -17.76 8.56
N ILE A 97 10.93 -18.70 7.76
CA ILE A 97 9.47 -18.78 7.47
C ILE A 97 8.65 -18.99 8.75
N GLU A 98 9.02 -19.92 9.61
CA GLU A 98 8.27 -20.21 10.84
C GLU A 98 8.28 -19.02 11.81
N GLN A 99 9.45 -18.37 11.95
CA GLN A 99 9.59 -17.17 12.78
C GLN A 99 8.81 -16.00 12.21
N PHE A 100 8.79 -15.86 10.88
CA PHE A 100 7.99 -14.84 10.20
C PHE A 100 6.50 -15.05 10.45
N VAL A 101 5.99 -16.28 10.35
CA VAL A 101 4.57 -16.59 10.65
C VAL A 101 4.26 -16.22 12.11
N ALA A 102 5.11 -16.60 13.06
CA ALA A 102 4.93 -16.26 14.47
C ALA A 102 4.89 -14.74 14.70
N LEU A 103 5.87 -14.02 14.15
CA LEU A 103 5.98 -12.57 14.32
C LEU A 103 4.85 -11.82 13.58
N SER A 104 4.45 -12.25 12.38
CA SER A 104 3.36 -11.62 11.65
C SER A 104 2.01 -11.82 12.33
N LEU A 105 1.77 -12.96 13.00
CA LEU A 105 0.60 -13.16 13.84
C LEU A 105 0.61 -12.24 15.07
N ILE A 106 1.75 -12.12 15.77
CA ILE A 106 1.90 -11.19 16.92
C ILE A 106 1.68 -9.74 16.47
N GLY A 107 2.31 -9.35 15.36
CA GLY A 107 2.13 -8.00 14.80
C GLY A 107 0.69 -7.72 14.40
N SER A 108 -0.01 -8.70 13.87
CA SER A 108 -1.43 -8.57 13.51
C SER A 108 -2.33 -8.48 14.74
N ILE A 109 -1.99 -9.13 15.87
CA ILE A 109 -2.63 -8.86 17.16
C ILE A 109 -2.46 -7.38 17.53
N GLY A 110 -1.24 -6.85 17.39
CA GLY A 110 -0.98 -5.43 17.61
C GLY A 110 -1.87 -4.53 16.75
N VAL A 111 -1.96 -4.81 15.44
CA VAL A 111 -2.86 -4.07 14.53
C VAL A 111 -4.32 -4.22 14.97
N PHE A 112 -4.80 -5.43 15.28
CA PHE A 112 -6.16 -5.67 15.74
C PHE A 112 -6.49 -4.85 16.99
N LEU A 113 -5.60 -4.84 17.98
CA LEU A 113 -5.78 -4.06 19.21
C LEU A 113 -5.73 -2.54 18.93
N VAL A 114 -4.91 -2.07 17.98
CA VAL A 114 -4.95 -0.67 17.53
C VAL A 114 -6.32 -0.34 16.97
N LEU A 115 -6.84 -1.15 16.04
CA LEU A 115 -8.14 -0.95 15.40
C LEU A 115 -9.32 -0.94 16.39
N THR A 116 -9.19 -1.61 17.53
CA THR A 116 -10.23 -1.70 18.57
C THR A 116 -10.03 -0.75 19.73
N SER A 117 -8.94 0.02 19.77
CA SER A 117 -8.62 0.94 20.86
C SER A 117 -9.64 2.09 20.97
N ARG A 118 -9.92 2.53 22.20
CA ARG A 118 -10.82 3.65 22.52
C ARG A 118 -10.14 4.78 23.29
N THR A 119 -8.89 4.54 23.65
CA THR A 119 -8.06 5.58 24.29
C THR A 119 -6.71 5.60 23.57
N TYR A 120 -6.07 6.76 23.53
CA TYR A 120 -4.73 6.88 22.96
C TYR A 120 -3.68 6.06 23.71
N LEU A 121 -3.88 5.82 25.02
CA LEU A 121 -3.04 4.92 25.80
C LEU A 121 -3.19 3.45 25.34
N SER A 122 -4.43 2.98 25.13
CA SER A 122 -4.66 1.63 24.61
C SER A 122 -4.05 1.46 23.23
N MET A 123 -4.20 2.47 22.39
CA MET A 123 -3.61 2.51 21.05
C MET A 123 -2.08 2.46 21.12
N PHE A 124 -1.44 3.20 22.03
CA PHE A 124 0.00 3.17 22.22
C PHE A 124 0.51 1.77 22.61
N LEU A 125 -0.13 1.13 23.60
CA LEU A 125 0.26 -0.22 24.05
C LEU A 125 0.13 -1.26 22.91
N ALA A 126 -0.94 -1.18 22.15
CA ALA A 126 -1.18 -2.04 20.99
C ALA A 126 -0.15 -1.76 19.86
N TRP A 127 0.18 -0.50 19.66
CA TRP A 127 1.18 -0.03 18.70
C TRP A 127 2.57 -0.59 18.98
N GLU A 128 2.97 -0.66 20.24
CA GLU A 128 4.25 -1.26 20.63
C GLU A 128 4.35 -2.73 20.21
N ILE A 129 3.27 -3.51 20.38
CA ILE A 129 3.24 -4.91 19.97
C ILE A 129 3.46 -5.02 18.45
N MET A 130 2.75 -4.23 17.67
CA MET A 130 2.88 -4.21 16.21
C MET A 130 4.29 -3.76 15.79
N LEU A 131 4.79 -2.69 16.38
CA LEU A 131 6.03 -2.04 15.99
C LEU A 131 7.26 -2.92 16.28
N TRP A 132 7.33 -3.54 17.46
CA TRP A 132 8.41 -4.46 17.81
C TRP A 132 8.36 -5.75 17.00
N SER A 133 7.18 -6.28 16.75
CA SER A 133 7.02 -7.42 15.85
C SER A 133 7.53 -7.09 14.44
N GLY A 134 7.17 -5.94 13.89
CA GLY A 134 7.68 -5.44 12.61
C GLY A 134 9.20 -5.29 12.59
N PHE A 135 9.80 -4.75 13.66
CA PHE A 135 11.26 -4.66 13.80
C PHE A 135 11.94 -6.03 13.75
N PHE A 136 11.41 -7.02 14.46
CA PHE A 136 11.97 -8.36 14.42
C PHE A 136 11.82 -9.03 13.05
N ILE A 137 10.72 -8.75 12.31
CA ILE A 137 10.58 -9.19 10.91
C ILE A 137 11.66 -8.54 10.04
N VAL A 138 11.91 -7.23 10.17
CA VAL A 138 13.00 -6.55 9.46
C VAL A 138 14.34 -7.22 9.75
N ARG A 139 14.66 -7.42 11.04
CA ARG A 139 15.91 -8.08 11.44
C ARG A 139 16.05 -9.51 10.90
N LEU A 140 14.92 -10.21 10.76
CA LEU A 140 14.88 -11.60 10.30
C LEU A 140 15.09 -11.73 8.79
N THR A 141 14.60 -10.77 8.02
CA THR A 141 14.47 -10.86 6.56
C THR A 141 15.44 -9.98 5.76
N THR A 142 16.22 -9.12 6.43
CA THR A 142 17.30 -8.35 5.79
C THR A 142 18.68 -8.75 6.29
N HIS A 143 19.64 -8.73 5.40
CA HIS A 143 21.06 -8.93 5.71
C HIS A 143 21.80 -7.62 6.00
N GLU A 144 21.18 -6.46 5.75
CA GLU A 144 21.78 -5.15 5.89
C GLU A 144 21.75 -4.64 7.33
N LYS A 145 22.88 -4.71 8.04
CA LYS A 145 23.00 -4.27 9.45
C LYS A 145 22.61 -2.80 9.65
N ASP A 146 22.88 -1.94 8.67
CA ASP A 146 22.56 -0.52 8.76
C ASP A 146 21.06 -0.24 8.63
N VAL A 147 20.33 -1.07 7.88
CA VAL A 147 18.86 -1.03 7.82
C VAL A 147 18.27 -1.45 9.16
N VAL A 148 18.77 -2.52 9.77
CA VAL A 148 18.31 -2.97 11.10
C VAL A 148 18.54 -1.90 12.16
N LYS A 149 19.73 -1.26 12.18
CA LYS A 149 20.02 -0.16 13.10
C LYS A 149 19.10 1.04 12.88
N ALA A 150 18.91 1.44 11.61
CA ALA A 150 18.05 2.55 11.27
C ALA A 150 16.58 2.26 11.63
N SER A 151 16.11 1.04 11.41
CA SER A 151 14.77 0.61 11.83
C SER A 151 14.60 0.67 13.34
N LEU A 152 15.61 0.22 14.12
CA LEU A 152 15.58 0.31 15.58
C LEU A 152 15.50 1.77 16.06
N VAL A 153 16.38 2.63 15.54
CA VAL A 153 16.40 4.07 15.91
C VAL A 153 15.07 4.73 15.56
N SER A 154 14.55 4.46 14.37
CA SER A 154 13.26 4.98 13.93
C SER A 154 12.11 4.51 14.83
N ASN A 155 12.08 3.22 15.17
CA ASN A 155 11.04 2.67 16.03
C ASN A 155 11.05 3.32 17.42
N VAL A 156 12.24 3.41 18.05
CA VAL A 156 12.39 4.07 19.35
C VAL A 156 11.97 5.54 19.28
N PHE A 157 12.35 6.24 18.22
CA PHE A 157 12.00 7.65 18.04
C PHE A 157 10.47 7.85 17.92
N TRP A 158 9.80 7.13 17.03
CA TRP A 158 8.36 7.26 16.83
C TRP A 158 7.55 6.77 18.02
N SER A 159 7.98 5.68 18.67
CA SER A 159 7.41 5.19 19.91
C SER A 159 7.51 6.23 21.04
N THR A 160 8.67 6.86 21.19
CA THR A 160 8.87 7.92 22.19
C THR A 160 7.97 9.12 21.91
N LEU A 161 7.83 9.55 20.65
CA LEU A 161 6.91 10.63 20.29
C LEU A 161 5.47 10.27 20.58
N PHE A 162 5.06 9.02 20.30
CA PHE A 162 3.72 8.55 20.64
C PHE A 162 3.49 8.59 22.16
N LEU A 163 4.44 8.10 22.95
CA LEU A 163 4.34 8.12 24.41
C LEU A 163 4.24 9.57 24.94
N VAL A 164 5.07 10.47 24.45
CA VAL A 164 5.00 11.91 24.81
C VAL A 164 3.63 12.49 24.45
N ALA A 165 3.09 12.16 23.28
CA ALA A 165 1.76 12.56 22.88
C ALA A 165 0.68 12.06 23.85
N VAL A 166 0.72 10.79 24.26
CA VAL A 166 -0.22 10.21 25.23
C VAL A 166 -0.11 10.93 26.59
N ILE A 167 1.09 11.23 27.05
CA ILE A 167 1.32 11.99 28.31
C ILE A 167 0.67 13.38 28.22
N LEU A 168 0.89 14.09 27.12
CA LEU A 168 0.29 15.41 26.88
C LEU A 168 -1.23 15.37 26.83
N LEU A 169 -1.81 14.36 26.14
CA LEU A 169 -3.25 14.16 26.05
C LEU A 169 -3.87 13.75 27.38
N SER A 170 -3.11 13.06 28.23
CA SER A 170 -3.52 12.65 29.57
C SER A 170 -3.34 13.74 30.63
N ALA A 171 -2.65 14.83 30.29
CA ALA A 171 -2.49 15.95 31.19
C ALA A 171 -3.86 16.47 31.64
N TYR A 172 -3.99 16.85 32.94
CA TYR A 172 -5.25 17.31 33.54
C TYR A 172 -6.36 16.24 33.71
N GLY A 173 -6.01 14.99 33.99
CA GLY A 173 -7.04 14.03 34.41
C GLY A 173 -6.77 12.56 34.16
N TRP A 174 -5.60 12.20 33.62
CA TRP A 174 -5.21 10.81 33.33
C TRP A 174 -6.13 10.07 32.33
N ASP A 175 -7.10 10.79 31.73
CA ASP A 175 -7.99 10.22 30.73
C ASP A 175 -7.55 10.65 29.32
N SER A 176 -7.10 9.68 28.53
CA SER A 176 -6.74 9.80 27.12
C SER A 176 -7.80 9.23 26.19
N SER A 177 -9.06 9.06 26.67
CA SER A 177 -10.16 8.66 25.81
C SER A 177 -10.43 9.70 24.73
N TYR A 178 -10.89 9.26 23.59
CA TYR A 178 -11.13 10.16 22.45
C TYR A 178 -12.11 11.29 22.82
N GLY A 179 -13.19 10.97 23.56
CA GLY A 179 -14.17 11.95 24.04
C GLY A 179 -13.57 12.95 25.02
N ALA A 180 -12.78 12.49 26.01
CA ALA A 180 -12.15 13.39 26.97
C ALA A 180 -11.11 14.30 26.30
N VAL A 181 -10.40 13.83 25.27
CA VAL A 181 -9.47 14.65 24.50
C VAL A 181 -10.24 15.69 23.67
N ALA A 182 -11.34 15.31 23.02
CA ALA A 182 -12.20 16.24 22.29
C ALA A 182 -12.71 17.36 23.21
N GLU A 183 -13.21 17.03 24.41
CA GLU A 183 -13.67 18.01 25.39
C GLU A 183 -12.55 18.98 25.84
N LYS A 184 -11.33 18.47 26.05
CA LYS A 184 -10.16 19.32 26.37
C LYS A 184 -9.81 20.31 25.24
N LEU A 185 -10.06 19.94 23.99
CA LEU A 185 -9.79 20.81 22.85
C LEU A 185 -10.79 21.97 22.75
N THR A 186 -12.03 21.83 23.20
CA THR A 186 -13.02 22.91 23.19
C THR A 186 -12.53 24.11 23.99
N SER A 187 -11.71 23.89 25.04
CA SER A 187 -11.10 24.94 25.88
C SER A 187 -9.71 25.40 25.42
N PHE A 188 -9.29 25.04 24.20
CA PHE A 188 -7.94 25.32 23.66
C PHE A 188 -6.80 24.92 24.62
N ASN A 189 -6.78 23.68 25.00
CA ASN A 189 -5.72 23.14 25.85
C ASN A 189 -4.45 22.89 25.04
N MET A 190 -3.43 23.73 25.17
CA MET A 190 -2.19 23.65 24.40
C MET A 190 -1.49 22.28 24.49
N PRO A 191 -1.36 21.60 25.66
CA PRO A 191 -0.83 20.23 25.71
C PRO A 191 -1.61 19.24 24.82
N SER A 192 -2.95 19.33 24.80
CA SER A 192 -3.77 18.45 23.94
C SER A 192 -3.56 18.72 22.46
N VAL A 193 -3.45 19.99 22.05
CA VAL A 193 -3.15 20.39 20.67
C VAL A 193 -1.79 19.84 20.24
N LEU A 194 -0.76 20.04 21.09
CA LEU A 194 0.59 19.52 20.79
C LEU A 194 0.61 17.99 20.75
N GLY A 195 -0.09 17.33 21.68
CA GLY A 195 -0.22 15.86 21.70
C GLY A 195 -0.81 15.32 20.41
N LEU A 196 -1.90 15.91 19.91
CA LEU A 196 -2.50 15.51 18.63
C LEU A 196 -1.58 15.78 17.44
N LEU A 197 -0.85 16.90 17.43
CA LEU A 197 0.13 17.17 16.40
C LEU A 197 1.21 16.07 16.34
N LEU A 198 1.73 15.67 17.51
CA LEU A 198 2.72 14.58 17.57
C LEU A 198 2.14 13.26 17.08
N LEU A 199 0.88 12.92 17.45
CA LEU A 199 0.21 11.72 16.93
C LEU A 199 0.05 11.76 15.42
N PHE A 200 -0.34 12.91 14.86
CA PHE A 200 -0.46 13.10 13.42
C PHE A 200 0.85 12.74 12.71
N LEU A 201 2.00 13.21 13.22
CA LEU A 201 3.32 12.89 12.67
C LEU A 201 3.65 11.39 12.78
N VAL A 202 3.33 10.76 13.91
CA VAL A 202 3.54 9.32 14.13
C VAL A 202 2.73 8.48 13.13
N PHE A 203 1.46 8.83 12.91
CA PHE A 203 0.60 8.09 11.99
C PHE A 203 1.02 8.28 10.53
N LEU A 204 1.41 9.49 10.12
CA LEU A 204 1.98 9.74 8.78
C LEU A 204 3.26 8.93 8.55
N SER A 205 4.13 8.83 9.55
CA SER A 205 5.36 8.06 9.48
C SER A 205 5.10 6.56 9.26
N ASN A 206 4.12 5.98 9.95
CA ASN A 206 3.73 4.58 9.79
C ASN A 206 3.13 4.31 8.40
N MET A 207 2.40 5.27 7.85
CA MET A 207 1.88 5.19 6.48
C MET A 207 2.96 5.43 5.41
N GLY A 208 4.16 5.85 5.79
CA GLY A 208 5.23 6.16 4.85
C GLY A 208 4.96 7.40 3.98
N VAL A 209 4.13 8.34 4.45
CA VAL A 209 3.79 9.56 3.70
C VAL A 209 4.87 10.61 3.89
N PHE A 210 5.14 11.38 2.83
CA PHE A 210 6.08 12.50 2.88
C PHE A 210 5.64 13.57 3.90
N PRO A 211 6.55 14.17 4.67
CA PRO A 211 8.01 14.01 4.65
C PRO A 211 8.57 12.87 5.53
N PHE A 212 7.74 12.11 6.23
CA PHE A 212 8.15 11.12 7.23
C PHE A 212 8.34 9.69 6.68
N HIS A 213 8.48 9.55 5.36
CA HIS A 213 8.57 8.28 4.60
C HIS A 213 9.87 7.49 4.79
N PHE A 214 10.96 8.14 5.23
CA PHE A 214 12.33 7.58 5.15
C PHE A 214 12.49 6.21 5.80
N SER A 215 11.82 5.98 6.94
CA SER A 215 11.90 4.71 7.64
C SER A 215 11.22 3.58 6.85
N MET A 216 10.01 3.84 6.36
CA MET A 216 9.22 2.86 5.62
C MET A 216 9.86 2.53 4.28
N GLU A 217 10.29 3.55 3.51
CA GLU A 217 11.02 3.37 2.26
C GLU A 217 12.25 2.49 2.46
N ARG A 218 13.11 2.85 3.44
CA ARG A 218 14.35 2.12 3.71
C ARG A 218 14.09 0.68 4.11
N THR A 219 13.04 0.43 4.86
CA THR A 219 12.63 -0.91 5.28
C THR A 219 12.13 -1.72 4.10
N LEU A 220 11.15 -1.21 3.35
CA LEU A 220 10.47 -1.97 2.30
C LEU A 220 11.38 -2.39 1.14
N LYS A 221 12.41 -1.59 0.84
CA LYS A 221 13.37 -1.93 -0.22
C LYS A 221 14.45 -2.94 0.18
N SER A 222 14.65 -3.16 1.48
CA SER A 222 15.77 -3.97 2.00
C SER A 222 15.35 -5.29 2.62
N VAL A 223 14.06 -5.47 2.93
CA VAL A 223 13.54 -6.73 3.45
C VAL A 223 13.15 -7.68 2.33
N ASP A 224 12.95 -8.96 2.66
CA ASP A 224 12.37 -9.91 1.71
C ASP A 224 11.04 -9.37 1.14
N PRO A 225 10.81 -9.47 -0.18
CA PRO A 225 9.60 -8.90 -0.80
C PRO A 225 8.28 -9.39 -0.20
N VAL A 226 8.21 -10.65 0.23
CA VAL A 226 7.00 -11.18 0.86
C VAL A 226 6.80 -10.60 2.27
N ALA A 227 7.89 -10.34 2.99
CA ALA A 227 7.83 -9.58 4.25
C ALA A 227 7.42 -8.12 4.02
N ALA A 228 7.92 -7.49 2.94
CA ALA A 228 7.50 -6.16 2.53
C ALA A 228 6.00 -6.10 2.20
N ALA A 229 5.44 -7.16 1.57
CA ALA A 229 4.00 -7.28 1.33
C ALA A 229 3.18 -7.22 2.62
N TYR A 230 3.62 -7.90 3.68
CA TYR A 230 2.98 -7.84 5.00
C TYR A 230 3.13 -6.46 5.65
N LEU A 231 4.35 -5.92 5.69
CA LEU A 231 4.64 -4.64 6.31
C LEU A 231 3.89 -3.48 5.62
N SER A 232 3.83 -3.46 4.29
CA SER A 232 3.08 -2.46 3.54
C SER A 232 1.57 -2.73 3.58
N GLY A 233 1.13 -3.96 3.28
CA GLY A 233 -0.28 -4.31 3.13
C GLY A 233 -1.08 -4.34 4.43
N ALA A 234 -0.48 -4.76 5.55
CA ALA A 234 -1.16 -4.97 6.83
C ALA A 234 -0.83 -3.90 7.88
N THR A 235 0.46 -3.63 8.16
CA THR A 235 0.83 -2.79 9.32
C THR A 235 0.51 -1.30 9.14
N THR A 236 0.48 -0.81 7.90
CA THR A 236 0.10 0.58 7.58
C THR A 236 -1.36 0.90 7.94
N LYS A 237 -2.20 -0.11 8.15
CA LYS A 237 -3.60 0.08 8.56
C LYS A 237 -3.73 0.61 9.99
N ALA A 238 -2.71 0.41 10.82
CA ALA A 238 -2.63 1.02 12.15
C ALA A 238 -2.49 2.55 12.05
N GLY A 239 -1.59 3.06 11.21
CA GLY A 239 -1.45 4.49 10.96
C GLY A 239 -2.70 5.11 10.33
N LEU A 240 -3.29 4.40 9.35
CA LEU A 240 -4.56 4.81 8.73
C LEU A 240 -5.69 4.90 9.77
N PHE A 241 -5.83 3.91 10.65
CA PHE A 241 -6.83 3.94 11.72
C PHE A 241 -6.54 5.07 12.71
N GLY A 242 -5.27 5.29 13.07
CA GLY A 242 -4.86 6.39 13.94
C GLY A 242 -5.29 7.75 13.38
N MET A 243 -5.02 8.01 12.10
CA MET A 243 -5.47 9.21 11.40
C MET A 243 -6.99 9.31 11.35
N LEU A 244 -7.67 8.20 11.03
CA LEU A 244 -9.12 8.14 10.93
C LEU A 244 -9.78 8.39 12.28
N SER A 245 -9.29 7.77 13.37
CA SER A 245 -9.80 8.00 14.72
C SER A 245 -9.57 9.45 15.18
N MET A 246 -8.41 10.02 14.89
CA MET A 246 -8.11 11.42 15.17
C MET A 246 -9.09 12.35 14.43
N SER A 247 -9.32 12.12 13.14
CA SER A 247 -10.25 12.90 12.33
C SER A 247 -11.69 12.80 12.85
N LEU A 248 -12.18 11.59 13.11
CA LEU A 248 -13.56 11.36 13.50
C LEU A 248 -13.87 11.80 14.95
N PHE A 249 -12.94 11.56 15.88
CA PHE A 249 -13.24 11.76 17.30
C PHE A 249 -12.77 13.11 17.86
N THR A 250 -11.78 13.74 17.23
CA THR A 250 -11.18 14.99 17.76
C THR A 250 -11.01 16.08 16.70
N GLY A 251 -11.30 15.76 15.44
CA GLY A 251 -10.94 16.64 14.32
C GLY A 251 -11.74 17.93 14.25
N ALA A 252 -13.04 17.92 14.59
CA ALA A 252 -13.88 19.11 14.53
C ALA A 252 -13.37 20.22 15.48
N GLU A 253 -13.07 19.87 16.73
CA GLU A 253 -12.55 20.79 17.73
C GLU A 253 -11.12 21.23 17.40
N TRP A 254 -10.27 20.31 16.93
CA TRP A 254 -8.91 20.62 16.54
C TRP A 254 -8.86 21.62 15.37
N LEU A 255 -9.68 21.42 14.34
CA LEU A 255 -9.76 22.29 13.18
C LEU A 255 -10.41 23.65 13.51
N SER A 256 -11.39 23.70 14.41
CA SER A 256 -12.04 24.97 14.79
C SER A 256 -11.04 25.98 15.37
N HIS A 257 -10.02 25.51 16.11
CA HIS A 257 -8.97 26.35 16.65
C HIS A 257 -7.93 26.78 15.62
N PHE A 258 -7.60 25.93 14.65
CA PHE A 258 -6.72 26.30 13.54
C PHE A 258 -7.44 27.07 12.42
N GLY A 259 -8.76 26.94 12.30
CA GLY A 259 -9.57 27.62 11.30
C GLY A 259 -9.60 29.14 11.47
N SER A 260 -9.38 29.65 12.69
CA SER A 260 -9.22 31.09 12.93
C SER A 260 -7.83 31.63 12.53
N LEU A 261 -6.80 30.77 12.51
CA LEU A 261 -5.43 31.12 12.12
C LEU A 261 -5.15 30.84 10.64
N VAL A 262 -5.82 29.84 10.08
CA VAL A 262 -5.64 29.41 8.71
C VAL A 262 -7.04 29.28 8.10
N SER A 263 -7.45 30.24 7.27
CA SER A 263 -8.67 30.11 6.50
C SER A 263 -8.62 28.79 5.69
N LEU A 264 -9.76 28.11 5.56
CA LEU A 264 -9.89 26.83 4.86
C LEU A 264 -9.04 26.69 3.58
N PRO A 265 -9.04 27.71 2.68
CA PRO A 265 -8.23 27.66 1.45
C PRO A 265 -6.72 27.57 1.71
N VAL A 266 -6.20 28.22 2.73
CA VAL A 266 -4.75 28.23 3.03
C VAL A 266 -4.31 26.90 3.64
N GLY A 267 -5.09 26.31 4.56
CA GLY A 267 -4.80 25.00 5.14
C GLY A 267 -4.79 23.90 4.07
N SER A 268 -5.76 23.91 3.18
CA SER A 268 -5.82 22.95 2.06
C SER A 268 -4.64 23.10 1.11
N LEU A 269 -4.23 24.33 0.81
CA LEU A 269 -3.04 24.59 -0.02
C LEU A 269 -1.74 24.11 0.65
N VAL A 270 -1.59 24.29 1.95
CA VAL A 270 -0.40 23.82 2.69
C VAL A 270 -0.32 22.29 2.67
N ILE A 271 -1.40 21.60 3.04
CA ILE A 271 -1.43 20.13 3.04
C ILE A 271 -1.25 19.60 1.61
N GLY A 272 -1.98 20.14 0.64
CA GLY A 272 -1.84 19.78 -0.76
C GLY A 272 -0.43 20.04 -1.29
N GLY A 273 0.18 21.17 -0.93
CA GLY A 273 1.55 21.51 -1.32
C GLY A 273 2.58 20.52 -0.76
N VAL A 274 2.46 20.10 0.50
CA VAL A 274 3.33 19.08 1.12
C VAL A 274 3.20 17.75 0.38
N VAL A 275 1.97 17.32 0.08
CA VAL A 275 1.74 16.04 -0.64
C VAL A 275 2.28 16.10 -2.07
N ILE A 276 2.12 17.22 -2.77
CA ILE A 276 2.70 17.38 -4.11
C ILE A 276 4.23 17.38 -4.06
N ALA A 277 4.83 18.10 -3.11
CA ALA A 277 6.27 18.06 -2.92
C ALA A 277 6.77 16.62 -2.73
N GLY A 278 6.01 15.82 -1.95
CA GLY A 278 6.24 14.40 -1.79
C GLY A 278 6.09 13.61 -3.08
N ALA A 279 5.03 13.85 -3.84
CA ALA A 279 4.78 13.17 -5.11
C ALA A 279 5.88 13.44 -6.14
N VAL A 280 6.31 14.70 -6.27
CA VAL A 280 7.42 15.09 -7.14
C VAL A 280 8.74 14.45 -6.66
N TYR A 281 9.00 14.46 -5.35
CA TYR A 281 10.19 13.84 -4.77
C TYR A 281 10.23 12.33 -5.07
N PHE A 282 9.15 11.59 -4.82
CA PHE A 282 9.08 10.16 -5.09
C PHE A 282 9.23 9.84 -6.57
N THR A 283 8.58 10.61 -7.44
CA THR A 283 8.69 10.44 -8.89
C THR A 283 10.11 10.69 -9.37
N HIS A 284 10.75 11.76 -8.90
CA HIS A 284 12.14 12.06 -9.24
C HIS A 284 13.09 10.93 -8.80
N LYS A 285 12.91 10.41 -7.59
CA LYS A 285 13.70 9.27 -7.09
C LYS A 285 13.41 7.98 -7.86
N ALA A 286 12.12 7.70 -8.11
CA ALA A 286 11.68 6.54 -8.87
C ALA A 286 12.27 6.53 -10.29
N LEU A 287 12.24 7.66 -10.99
CA LEU A 287 12.76 7.76 -12.36
C LEU A 287 14.29 7.53 -12.42
N LYS A 288 15.01 7.76 -11.33
CA LYS A 288 16.46 7.51 -11.22
C LYS A 288 16.82 6.13 -10.68
N SER A 289 15.87 5.39 -10.13
CA SER A 289 16.11 4.07 -9.55
C SER A 289 15.84 2.96 -10.56
N ASP A 290 16.72 1.98 -10.63
CA ASP A 290 16.51 0.73 -11.39
C ASP A 290 16.14 -0.44 -10.48
N ASP A 291 16.08 -0.20 -9.17
CA ASP A 291 15.66 -1.20 -8.19
C ASP A 291 14.14 -1.25 -8.03
N TYR A 292 13.55 -2.43 -8.28
CA TYR A 292 12.10 -2.63 -8.25
C TYR A 292 11.49 -2.47 -6.87
N LEU A 293 12.18 -2.87 -5.80
CA LEU A 293 11.66 -2.73 -4.44
C LEU A 293 11.61 -1.26 -4.01
N THR A 294 12.59 -0.48 -4.44
CA THR A 294 12.58 0.98 -4.27
C THR A 294 11.39 1.61 -4.99
N LEU A 295 11.13 1.21 -6.24
CA LEU A 295 9.96 1.69 -7.00
C LEU A 295 8.65 1.34 -6.29
N LEU A 296 8.52 0.11 -5.79
CA LEU A 296 7.32 -0.34 -5.06
C LEU A 296 7.11 0.43 -3.76
N SER A 297 8.18 0.78 -3.03
CA SER A 297 8.08 1.60 -1.82
C SER A 297 7.52 2.99 -2.11
N TYR A 298 7.91 3.61 -3.22
CA TYR A 298 7.36 4.91 -3.64
C TYR A 298 5.91 4.80 -4.13
N ILE A 299 5.56 3.75 -4.87
CA ILE A 299 4.18 3.48 -5.27
C ILE A 299 3.28 3.32 -4.02
N SER A 300 3.75 2.62 -3.00
CA SER A 300 3.03 2.48 -1.73
C SER A 300 2.79 3.82 -1.04
N SER A 301 3.84 4.64 -0.91
CA SER A 301 3.77 5.96 -0.28
C SER A 301 2.86 6.93 -1.04
N LEU A 302 2.92 6.93 -2.38
CA LEU A 302 2.05 7.75 -3.23
C LEU A 302 0.59 7.34 -3.08
N GLN A 303 0.29 6.05 -3.04
CA GLN A 303 -1.07 5.55 -2.90
C GLN A 303 -1.67 5.93 -1.53
N LEU A 304 -0.89 5.88 -0.44
CA LEU A 304 -1.35 6.30 0.89
C LEU A 304 -1.43 7.83 1.05
N SER A 305 -0.77 8.60 0.18
CA SER A 305 -0.88 10.06 0.16
C SER A 305 -2.31 10.54 -0.13
N TYR A 306 -3.11 9.80 -0.90
CA TYR A 306 -4.53 10.13 -1.11
C TYR A 306 -5.32 10.15 0.19
N VAL A 307 -5.06 9.19 1.07
CA VAL A 307 -5.72 9.12 2.38
C VAL A 307 -5.22 10.23 3.30
N ALA A 308 -3.92 10.51 3.27
CA ALA A 308 -3.34 11.58 4.09
C ALA A 308 -3.90 12.97 3.75
N ILE A 309 -4.33 13.18 2.50
CA ILE A 309 -4.98 14.45 2.10
C ILE A 309 -6.41 14.54 2.60
N ILE A 310 -7.23 13.48 2.45
CA ILE A 310 -8.67 13.56 2.74
C ILE A 310 -8.97 13.58 4.24
N LEU A 311 -8.20 12.84 5.05
CA LEU A 311 -8.49 12.64 6.46
C LEU A 311 -8.57 13.94 7.29
N PRO A 312 -7.69 14.95 7.12
CA PRO A 312 -7.80 16.19 7.85
C PRO A 312 -9.06 17.00 7.56
N PHE A 313 -9.72 16.78 6.42
CA PHE A 313 -10.92 17.52 6.02
C PHE A 313 -12.24 16.82 6.38
N MET A 314 -12.19 15.53 6.76
CA MET A 314 -13.38 14.78 7.13
C MET A 314 -14.28 15.45 8.19
N PRO A 315 -13.74 16.13 9.22
CA PRO A 315 -14.58 16.71 10.28
C PRO A 315 -15.27 18.01 9.90
N MET A 316 -14.98 18.58 8.73
CA MET A 316 -15.41 19.95 8.40
C MET A 316 -16.90 20.05 8.06
N GLU A 317 -17.45 19.01 7.42
CA GLU A 317 -18.87 18.97 7.09
C GLU A 317 -19.43 17.56 7.20
N VAL A 318 -20.53 17.45 7.94
CA VAL A 318 -21.16 16.19 8.34
C VAL A 318 -21.76 15.45 7.14
N ASP A 319 -22.28 16.17 6.16
CA ASP A 319 -23.00 15.59 5.03
C ASP A 319 -22.09 14.81 4.06
N TYR A 320 -20.81 15.17 3.99
CA TYR A 320 -19.84 14.56 3.06
C TYR A 320 -18.91 13.53 3.73
N LEU A 321 -18.99 13.41 5.06
CA LEU A 321 -18.24 12.43 5.84
C LEU A 321 -18.40 10.99 5.32
N PRO A 322 -19.59 10.53 4.86
CA PRO A 322 -19.74 9.18 4.35
C PRO A 322 -18.90 8.89 3.11
N ALA A 323 -18.84 9.81 2.14
CA ALA A 323 -18.06 9.64 0.91
C ALA A 323 -16.55 9.58 1.22
N ALA A 324 -16.05 10.50 2.04
CA ALA A 324 -14.66 10.56 2.47
C ALA A 324 -14.24 9.30 3.24
N PHE A 325 -15.10 8.83 4.16
CA PHE A 325 -14.85 7.61 4.94
C PHE A 325 -14.84 6.36 4.06
N ILE A 326 -15.87 6.16 3.23
CA ILE A 326 -15.96 5.00 2.33
C ILE A 326 -14.77 5.00 1.37
N GLY A 327 -14.42 6.16 0.78
CA GLY A 327 -13.26 6.32 -0.09
C GLY A 327 -11.95 5.93 0.61
N THR A 328 -11.75 6.36 1.85
CA THR A 328 -10.59 5.99 2.68
C THR A 328 -10.51 4.49 2.94
N VAL A 329 -11.62 3.86 3.33
CA VAL A 329 -11.65 2.42 3.59
C VAL A 329 -11.45 1.62 2.30
N MET A 330 -12.08 2.01 1.20
CA MET A 330 -11.85 1.38 -0.10
C MET A 330 -10.40 1.52 -0.56
N MET A 331 -9.75 2.66 -0.27
CA MET A 331 -8.32 2.85 -0.53
C MET A 331 -7.47 1.90 0.33
N ALA A 332 -7.87 1.63 1.57
CA ALA A 332 -7.19 0.62 2.40
C ALA A 332 -7.22 -0.78 1.77
N TYR A 333 -8.36 -1.20 1.20
CA TYR A 333 -8.48 -2.46 0.45
C TYR A 333 -7.66 -2.45 -0.83
N ALA A 334 -7.78 -1.38 -1.62
CA ALA A 334 -7.02 -1.21 -2.86
C ALA A 334 -5.51 -1.27 -2.59
N HIS A 335 -5.03 -0.56 -1.57
CA HIS A 335 -3.63 -0.56 -1.17
C HIS A 335 -3.17 -1.95 -0.70
N SER A 336 -3.93 -2.62 0.19
CA SER A 336 -3.55 -3.95 0.68
C SER A 336 -3.39 -4.95 -0.45
N LEU A 337 -4.38 -5.05 -1.36
CA LEU A 337 -4.35 -5.99 -2.47
C LEU A 337 -3.28 -5.64 -3.50
N SER A 338 -3.20 -4.37 -3.90
CA SER A 338 -2.23 -3.93 -4.91
C SER A 338 -0.79 -4.11 -4.43
N GLN A 339 -0.48 -3.69 -3.20
CA GLN A 339 0.87 -3.81 -2.66
C GLN A 339 1.25 -5.27 -2.41
N THR A 340 0.33 -6.09 -1.87
CA THR A 340 0.57 -7.53 -1.71
C THR A 340 0.87 -8.17 -3.06
N GLY A 341 0.07 -7.87 -4.10
CA GLY A 341 0.29 -8.41 -5.44
C GLY A 341 1.62 -7.98 -6.05
N LEU A 342 1.98 -6.71 -5.94
CA LEU A 342 3.22 -6.18 -6.48
C LEU A 342 4.46 -6.75 -5.78
N TYR A 343 4.47 -6.80 -4.45
CA TYR A 343 5.62 -7.34 -3.69
C TYR A 343 5.74 -8.86 -3.83
N VAL A 344 4.62 -9.60 -3.85
CA VAL A 344 4.64 -11.05 -4.11
C VAL A 344 5.17 -11.35 -5.51
N ALA A 345 4.72 -10.60 -6.52
CA ALA A 345 5.23 -10.75 -7.88
C ALA A 345 6.74 -10.45 -7.96
N ALA A 346 7.20 -9.39 -7.30
CA ALA A 346 8.63 -9.06 -7.23
C ALA A 346 9.42 -10.17 -6.54
N GLY A 347 8.93 -10.73 -5.41
CA GLY A 347 9.59 -11.81 -4.68
C GLY A 347 9.76 -13.07 -5.53
N TRP A 348 8.71 -13.49 -6.20
CA TRP A 348 8.78 -14.67 -7.07
C TRP A 348 9.68 -14.47 -8.29
N SER A 349 9.82 -13.25 -8.79
CA SER A 349 10.71 -12.96 -9.92
C SER A 349 12.18 -12.96 -9.54
N THR A 350 12.54 -12.61 -8.30
CA THR A 350 13.93 -12.51 -7.84
C THR A 350 14.51 -13.83 -7.36
N GLU A 351 13.73 -14.66 -6.68
CA GLU A 351 14.21 -15.93 -6.13
C GLU A 351 14.64 -16.96 -7.19
N ASN A 352 14.03 -16.91 -8.36
CA ASN A 352 14.35 -17.84 -9.44
C ASN A 352 15.69 -17.52 -10.14
N SER A 353 16.24 -16.30 -9.96
CA SER A 353 17.53 -15.96 -10.54
C SER A 353 18.72 -16.64 -9.86
N LEU A 354 18.53 -17.17 -8.65
CA LEU A 354 19.58 -17.78 -7.83
C LEU A 354 19.66 -19.32 -7.95
N SER A 355 18.77 -20.01 -8.69
CA SER A 355 18.58 -21.45 -8.54
C SER A 355 18.92 -22.32 -9.75
N THR A 356 19.57 -21.80 -10.79
CA THR A 356 19.92 -22.62 -11.97
C THR A 356 21.43 -22.58 -12.26
N GLU A 357 22.14 -23.48 -11.59
CA GLU A 357 23.46 -23.96 -12.02
C GLU A 357 23.25 -25.02 -13.12
N GLY A 358 23.11 -24.58 -14.36
CA GLY A 358 23.04 -25.46 -15.52
C GLY A 358 23.33 -24.64 -16.79
N GLU A 359 24.53 -24.78 -17.33
CA GLU A 359 25.04 -23.91 -18.40
C GLU A 359 24.34 -24.06 -19.75
N GLU A 360 23.66 -25.16 -20.03
CA GLU A 360 23.11 -25.45 -21.37
C GLU A 360 21.75 -24.84 -21.71
N THR A 361 21.01 -24.32 -20.72
CA THR A 361 19.72 -23.65 -20.94
C THR A 361 19.79 -22.12 -21.02
N LYS A 362 20.97 -21.55 -20.84
CA LYS A 362 21.18 -20.08 -20.79
C LYS A 362 20.90 -19.37 -22.12
N GLU A 363 21.31 -19.95 -23.25
CA GLU A 363 21.30 -19.23 -24.54
C GLU A 363 19.91 -18.92 -25.09
N ILE A 364 18.90 -19.76 -24.85
CA ILE A 364 17.54 -19.56 -25.40
C ILE A 364 16.64 -18.77 -24.41
N ALA A 365 16.86 -18.92 -23.11
CA ALA A 365 16.12 -18.19 -22.10
C ALA A 365 16.51 -16.69 -22.01
N GLU A 366 17.69 -16.33 -22.52
CA GLU A 366 18.24 -14.97 -22.45
C GLU A 366 17.50 -13.93 -23.30
N GLN A 367 16.63 -14.35 -24.22
CA GLN A 367 16.02 -13.44 -25.21
C GLN A 367 14.53 -13.11 -24.95
N LEU A 368 13.86 -13.77 -24.02
CA LEU A 368 12.42 -13.54 -23.82
C LEU A 368 12.14 -12.58 -22.64
N PRO A 369 11.21 -11.61 -22.79
CA PRO A 369 10.78 -10.76 -21.72
C PRO A 369 10.00 -11.53 -20.63
N LEU A 370 9.93 -11.00 -19.39
CA LEU A 370 9.33 -11.68 -18.24
C LEU A 370 7.88 -12.11 -18.52
N TRP A 371 7.08 -11.30 -19.21
CA TRP A 371 5.68 -11.59 -19.50
C TRP A 371 5.47 -12.87 -20.33
N ARG A 372 6.47 -13.28 -21.12
CA ARG A 372 6.44 -14.56 -21.84
C ARG A 372 6.90 -15.75 -21.00
N ARG A 373 7.76 -15.49 -20.01
CA ARG A 373 8.34 -16.54 -19.16
C ARG A 373 7.49 -16.83 -17.92
N MET A 374 6.84 -15.81 -17.37
CA MET A 374 6.03 -15.88 -16.16
C MET A 374 4.70 -15.14 -16.37
N PRO A 375 3.78 -15.66 -17.21
CA PRO A 375 2.55 -14.97 -17.58
C PRO A 375 1.62 -14.67 -16.39
N TYR A 376 1.43 -15.59 -15.43
CA TYR A 376 0.54 -15.34 -14.28
C TYR A 376 1.08 -14.26 -13.36
N ILE A 377 2.38 -14.27 -13.08
CA ILE A 377 3.05 -13.25 -12.27
C ILE A 377 3.02 -11.90 -12.97
N SER A 378 3.18 -11.88 -14.28
CA SER A 378 3.10 -10.67 -15.10
C SER A 378 1.69 -10.07 -15.10
N VAL A 379 0.65 -10.89 -15.21
CA VAL A 379 -0.75 -10.45 -15.11
C VAL A 379 -1.04 -9.93 -13.70
N LEU A 380 -0.57 -10.63 -12.65
CA LEU A 380 -0.69 -10.17 -11.27
C LEU A 380 -0.07 -8.78 -11.10
N SER A 381 1.18 -8.61 -11.56
CA SER A 381 1.90 -7.34 -11.46
C SER A 381 1.19 -6.22 -12.23
N LEU A 382 0.69 -6.52 -13.44
CA LEU A 382 -0.05 -5.57 -14.27
C LEU A 382 -1.36 -5.13 -13.59
N ILE A 383 -2.21 -6.07 -13.19
CA ILE A 383 -3.51 -5.77 -12.54
C ILE A 383 -3.30 -5.01 -11.23
N SER A 384 -2.33 -5.42 -10.42
CA SER A 384 -2.01 -4.76 -9.16
C SER A 384 -1.48 -3.33 -9.38
N GLY A 385 -0.60 -3.12 -10.36
CA GLY A 385 -0.09 -1.80 -10.72
C GLY A 385 -1.18 -0.88 -11.27
N LEU A 386 -2.03 -1.37 -12.16
CA LEU A 386 -3.17 -0.61 -12.70
C LEU A 386 -4.19 -0.27 -11.61
N SER A 387 -4.40 -1.16 -10.64
CA SER A 387 -5.25 -0.90 -9.48
C SER A 387 -4.65 0.19 -8.57
N ALA A 388 -3.33 0.20 -8.37
CA ALA A 388 -2.66 1.23 -7.59
C ALA A 388 -2.86 2.63 -8.19
N ILE A 389 -2.82 2.77 -9.50
CA ILE A 389 -3.08 4.02 -10.23
C ILE A 389 -4.56 4.44 -10.13
N GLY A 390 -5.46 3.49 -9.89
CA GLY A 390 -6.89 3.74 -9.89
C GLY A 390 -7.54 3.66 -11.28
N LEU A 391 -7.14 2.67 -12.10
CA LEU A 391 -7.74 2.46 -13.42
C LEU A 391 -9.06 1.66 -13.30
N PRO A 392 -10.15 2.08 -13.97
CA PRO A 392 -11.37 1.26 -14.06
C PRO A 392 -11.11 -0.05 -14.81
N PRO A 393 -11.76 -1.16 -14.48
CA PRO A 393 -12.79 -1.36 -13.47
C PRO A 393 -12.26 -1.84 -12.11
N LEU A 394 -11.02 -1.53 -11.76
CA LEU A 394 -10.33 -2.05 -10.58
C LEU A 394 -10.74 -1.29 -9.30
N ILE A 395 -10.53 -1.91 -8.13
CA ILE A 395 -10.95 -1.33 -6.84
C ILE A 395 -10.32 0.04 -6.57
N GLY A 396 -9.08 0.28 -7.02
CA GLY A 396 -8.42 1.59 -6.85
C GLY A 396 -9.19 2.74 -7.48
N PHE A 397 -9.86 2.51 -8.62
CA PHE A 397 -10.74 3.51 -9.23
C PHE A 397 -11.92 3.86 -8.32
N GLY A 398 -12.60 2.85 -7.76
CA GLY A 398 -13.71 3.08 -6.86
C GLY A 398 -13.32 3.90 -5.63
N ALA A 399 -12.14 3.63 -5.07
CA ALA A 399 -11.59 4.37 -3.94
C ALA A 399 -11.31 5.84 -4.30
N LEU A 400 -10.60 6.09 -5.40
CA LEU A 400 -10.31 7.44 -5.88
C LEU A 400 -11.58 8.20 -6.22
N TYR A 401 -12.52 7.57 -6.90
CA TYR A 401 -13.81 8.17 -7.25
C TYR A 401 -14.53 8.73 -6.01
N MET A 402 -14.59 7.95 -4.92
CA MET A 402 -15.22 8.39 -3.68
C MET A 402 -14.47 9.54 -3.00
N ILE A 403 -13.13 9.53 -3.05
CA ILE A 403 -12.30 10.63 -2.52
C ILE A 403 -12.51 11.91 -3.33
N TYR A 404 -12.52 11.82 -4.67
CA TYR A 404 -12.81 12.97 -5.54
C TYR A 404 -14.21 13.51 -5.29
N THR A 405 -15.22 12.63 -5.19
CA THR A 405 -16.61 13.02 -4.90
C THR A 405 -16.68 13.81 -3.59
N ALA A 406 -16.03 13.31 -2.51
CA ALA A 406 -16.02 14.00 -1.23
C ALA A 406 -15.44 15.43 -1.34
N PHE A 407 -14.35 15.63 -2.07
CA PHE A 407 -13.76 16.96 -2.24
C PHE A 407 -14.64 17.90 -3.09
N PHE A 408 -15.30 17.38 -4.13
CA PHE A 408 -16.23 18.18 -4.92
C PHE A 408 -17.46 18.59 -4.12
N GLU A 409 -17.97 17.69 -3.27
CA GLU A 409 -19.10 17.96 -2.38
C GLU A 409 -18.75 18.96 -1.27
N MET A 410 -17.48 19.02 -0.83
CA MET A 410 -16.95 20.01 0.12
C MET A 410 -16.59 21.36 -0.51
N ASP A 411 -16.86 21.58 -1.81
CA ASP A 411 -16.45 22.77 -2.57
C ASP A 411 -14.92 23.06 -2.55
N LEU A 412 -14.12 22.03 -2.27
CA LEU A 412 -12.66 22.12 -2.19
C LEU A 412 -12.00 21.83 -3.55
N TYR A 413 -12.36 22.55 -4.60
CA TYR A 413 -12.00 22.28 -6.01
C TYR A 413 -10.49 22.26 -6.31
N VAL A 414 -9.67 22.88 -5.47
CA VAL A 414 -8.21 22.87 -5.64
C VAL A 414 -7.63 21.49 -5.33
N LEU A 415 -8.15 20.79 -4.33
CA LEU A 415 -7.62 19.50 -3.90
C LEU A 415 -7.78 18.39 -4.95
N PRO A 416 -8.90 18.23 -5.65
CA PRO A 416 -9.00 17.32 -6.79
C PRO A 416 -7.96 17.57 -7.88
N GLY A 417 -7.68 18.84 -8.20
CA GLY A 417 -6.61 19.18 -9.14
C GLY A 417 -5.22 18.73 -8.66
N LEU A 418 -4.94 18.92 -7.38
CA LEU A 418 -3.70 18.48 -6.75
C LEU A 418 -3.59 16.94 -6.72
N LEU A 419 -4.69 16.23 -6.43
CA LEU A 419 -4.74 14.78 -6.48
C LEU A 419 -4.49 14.23 -7.88
N LEU A 420 -4.96 14.92 -8.92
CA LEU A 420 -4.67 14.54 -10.31
C LEU A 420 -3.17 14.56 -10.59
N LEU A 421 -2.42 15.54 -10.07
CA LEU A 421 -0.96 15.56 -10.17
C LEU A 421 -0.31 14.37 -9.42
N VAL A 422 -0.81 14.04 -8.23
CA VAL A 422 -0.34 12.82 -7.51
C VAL A 422 -0.61 11.58 -8.34
N THR A 423 -1.78 11.49 -8.99
CA THR A 423 -2.14 10.37 -9.87
C THR A 423 -1.18 10.27 -11.07
N LEU A 424 -0.81 11.39 -11.69
CA LEU A 424 0.18 11.41 -12.77
C LEU A 424 1.56 10.95 -12.28
N CYS A 425 1.99 11.39 -11.11
CA CYS A 425 3.23 10.93 -10.48
C CYS A 425 3.21 9.42 -10.22
N LEU A 426 2.11 8.91 -9.67
CA LEU A 426 1.92 7.48 -9.44
C LEU A 426 1.89 6.67 -10.74
N LEU A 427 1.25 7.20 -11.78
CA LEU A 427 1.24 6.62 -13.13
C LEU A 427 2.66 6.49 -13.69
N LEU A 428 3.47 7.54 -13.62
CA LEU A 428 4.86 7.51 -14.10
C LEU A 428 5.71 6.48 -13.35
N CYS A 429 5.61 6.43 -12.02
CA CYS A 429 6.31 5.43 -11.21
C CYS A 429 5.88 4.00 -11.58
N THR A 430 4.59 3.78 -11.76
CA THR A 430 4.04 2.46 -12.08
C THR A 430 4.38 2.03 -13.50
N ILE A 431 4.33 2.93 -14.48
CA ILE A 431 4.77 2.64 -15.87
C ILE A 431 6.26 2.27 -15.88
N LYS A 432 7.11 3.00 -15.16
CA LYS A 432 8.52 2.65 -15.04
C LYS A 432 8.72 1.27 -14.43
N TYR A 433 7.99 0.97 -13.33
CA TYR A 433 8.04 -0.35 -12.70
C TYR A 433 7.59 -1.44 -13.67
N LEU A 434 6.42 -1.31 -14.28
CA LEU A 434 5.86 -2.33 -15.19
C LEU A 434 6.74 -2.49 -16.44
N GLY A 435 7.24 -1.40 -17.02
CA GLY A 435 8.13 -1.44 -18.18
C GLY A 435 9.44 -2.16 -17.87
N GLY A 436 10.09 -1.82 -16.76
CA GLY A 436 11.32 -2.46 -16.32
C GLY A 436 11.11 -3.91 -15.86
N PHE A 437 9.95 -4.21 -15.22
CA PHE A 437 9.65 -5.54 -14.71
C PHE A 437 9.19 -6.50 -15.81
N LEU A 438 8.29 -6.07 -16.70
CA LEU A 438 7.66 -6.94 -17.70
C LEU A 438 8.42 -7.04 -19.02
N LEU A 439 9.01 -5.93 -19.50
CA LEU A 439 9.53 -5.81 -20.86
C LEU A 439 11.03 -6.01 -20.96
N VAL A 440 11.79 -5.80 -19.88
CA VAL A 440 13.24 -5.95 -19.91
C VAL A 440 13.61 -7.42 -20.05
N LYS A 441 14.48 -7.69 -21.01
CA LYS A 441 15.09 -9.01 -21.21
C LYS A 441 16.20 -9.18 -20.19
N LYS A 442 16.00 -9.99 -19.17
CA LYS A 442 17.06 -10.38 -18.23
C LYS A 442 17.52 -11.79 -18.53
N PRO A 443 18.83 -12.02 -18.56
CA PRO A 443 19.38 -13.39 -18.67
C PRO A 443 19.05 -14.13 -17.36
N SER A 444 18.04 -14.96 -17.39
CA SER A 444 17.68 -15.82 -16.26
C SER A 444 16.82 -16.98 -16.73
N PRO A 445 17.13 -18.23 -16.34
CA PRO A 445 16.36 -19.43 -16.68
C PRO A 445 15.04 -19.51 -15.88
N ILE A 446 14.43 -18.39 -15.55
CA ILE A 446 13.24 -18.32 -14.72
C ILE A 446 12.05 -18.84 -15.51
N ARG A 447 11.43 -19.91 -15.03
CA ARG A 447 10.13 -20.39 -15.46
C ARG A 447 9.08 -20.09 -14.40
N GLU A 448 7.82 -20.01 -14.84
CA GLU A 448 6.69 -19.85 -13.94
C GLU A 448 6.67 -20.98 -12.89
N ARG A 449 6.33 -20.61 -11.67
CA ARG A 449 6.27 -21.53 -10.54
C ARG A 449 5.02 -22.40 -10.59
N GLY A 450 4.87 -23.23 -9.57
CA GLY A 450 3.84 -24.23 -9.45
C GLY A 450 2.40 -23.71 -9.38
N ILE A 451 1.50 -24.62 -9.08
CA ILE A 451 0.04 -24.37 -9.01
C ILE A 451 -0.29 -23.29 -7.95
N VAL A 452 0.47 -23.22 -6.86
CA VAL A 452 0.17 -22.26 -5.77
C VAL A 452 0.39 -20.83 -6.22
N SER A 453 1.49 -20.53 -6.91
CA SER A 453 1.74 -19.17 -7.44
C SER A 453 0.69 -18.74 -8.46
N MET A 454 0.25 -19.68 -9.31
CA MET A 454 -0.87 -19.44 -10.22
C MET A 454 -2.16 -19.13 -9.48
N LEU A 455 -2.53 -19.93 -8.47
CA LEU A 455 -3.75 -19.73 -7.68
C LEU A 455 -3.73 -18.41 -6.92
N VAL A 456 -2.61 -18.04 -6.29
CA VAL A 456 -2.46 -16.77 -5.57
C VAL A 456 -2.55 -15.59 -6.54
N SER A 457 -1.91 -15.69 -7.72
CA SER A 457 -2.00 -14.65 -8.76
C SER A 457 -3.43 -14.45 -9.24
N ILE A 458 -4.17 -15.53 -9.48
CA ILE A 458 -5.58 -15.49 -9.85
C ILE A 458 -6.42 -14.90 -8.71
N LEU A 459 -6.20 -15.35 -7.47
CA LEU A 459 -6.98 -14.91 -6.30
C LEU A 459 -6.85 -13.39 -6.06
N ILE A 460 -5.63 -12.87 -6.11
CA ILE A 460 -5.40 -11.41 -5.96
C ILE A 460 -6.02 -10.65 -7.13
N SER A 461 -5.79 -11.09 -8.36
CA SER A 461 -6.29 -10.42 -9.57
C SER A 461 -7.81 -10.39 -9.62
N VAL A 462 -8.46 -11.52 -9.30
CA VAL A 462 -9.92 -11.64 -9.20
C VAL A 462 -10.46 -10.81 -8.03
N GLY A 463 -9.76 -10.77 -6.90
CA GLY A 463 -10.11 -9.92 -5.77
C GLY A 463 -10.12 -8.43 -6.15
N ILE A 464 -9.05 -7.95 -6.77
CA ILE A 464 -8.91 -6.57 -7.25
C ILE A 464 -10.01 -6.21 -8.26
N LEU A 465 -10.24 -7.08 -9.24
CA LEU A 465 -11.24 -6.88 -10.30
C LEU A 465 -12.66 -7.00 -9.73
N GLY A 466 -12.93 -8.03 -8.92
CA GLY A 466 -14.25 -8.27 -8.34
C GLY A 466 -14.71 -7.14 -7.44
N LEU A 467 -13.85 -6.68 -6.52
CA LEU A 467 -14.19 -5.55 -5.65
C LEU A 467 -14.37 -4.25 -6.44
N GLY A 468 -13.67 -4.08 -7.56
CA GLY A 468 -13.84 -2.94 -8.44
C GLY A 468 -15.13 -2.99 -9.24
N VAL A 469 -15.47 -4.13 -9.84
CA VAL A 469 -16.72 -4.34 -10.60
C VAL A 469 -17.94 -4.24 -9.68
N PHE A 470 -17.88 -4.87 -8.50
CA PHE A 470 -18.96 -4.82 -7.49
C PHE A 470 -18.81 -3.64 -6.51
N ASN A 471 -18.19 -2.56 -6.95
CA ASN A 471 -17.91 -1.37 -6.17
C ASN A 471 -19.15 -0.85 -5.41
N THR A 472 -20.34 -0.72 -6.07
CA THR A 472 -21.56 -0.28 -5.42
C THR A 472 -22.02 -1.21 -4.28
N SER A 473 -21.84 -2.52 -4.45
CA SER A 473 -22.16 -3.51 -3.39
C SER A 473 -21.16 -3.40 -2.24
N LEU A 474 -19.89 -3.17 -2.54
CA LEU A 474 -18.86 -2.93 -1.54
C LEU A 474 -19.17 -1.65 -0.73
N GLN A 475 -19.53 -0.53 -1.38
CA GLN A 475 -19.92 0.70 -0.70
C GLN A 475 -21.10 0.47 0.25
N LYS A 476 -22.14 -0.26 -0.19
CA LYS A 476 -23.28 -0.64 0.66
C LYS A 476 -22.87 -1.52 1.84
N LEU A 477 -21.91 -2.43 1.65
CA LEU A 477 -21.38 -3.28 2.71
C LEU A 477 -20.62 -2.44 3.74
N LEU A 478 -19.76 -1.55 3.28
CA LEU A 478 -18.93 -0.67 4.12
C LEU A 478 -19.76 0.39 4.86
N SER A 479 -20.90 0.80 4.33
CA SER A 479 -21.80 1.77 4.98
C SER A 479 -22.59 1.18 6.17
N LYS A 480 -22.83 -0.14 6.20
CA LYS A 480 -23.59 -0.79 7.28
C LYS A 480 -22.96 -0.61 8.68
N PRO A 481 -21.65 -0.86 8.85
CA PRO A 481 -20.99 -0.63 10.13
C PRO A 481 -20.92 0.84 10.55
N LEU A 482 -21.01 1.77 9.58
CA LEU A 482 -21.04 3.20 9.86
C LEU A 482 -22.33 3.64 10.57
N LYS A 483 -23.45 2.98 10.29
CA LYS A 483 -24.72 3.24 11.00
C LYS A 483 -24.61 2.97 12.50
N SER A 484 -23.74 2.04 12.93
CA SER A 484 -23.48 1.82 14.35
C SER A 484 -22.61 2.90 14.99
N LEU A 485 -21.93 3.72 14.19
CA LEU A 485 -21.18 4.89 14.67
C LEU A 485 -22.10 6.09 14.90
N SER A 486 -23.31 6.13 14.31
CA SER A 486 -24.29 7.20 14.57
C SER A 486 -24.78 7.22 16.02
N GLU A 487 -24.63 6.12 16.78
CA GLU A 487 -24.86 6.10 18.22
C GLU A 487 -23.78 6.89 19.01
N PHE A 488 -22.62 7.10 18.42
CA PHE A 488 -21.50 7.84 19.00
C PHE A 488 -21.31 9.24 18.41
N PHE A 489 -21.92 9.50 17.24
CA PHE A 489 -21.89 10.77 16.53
C PHE A 489 -23.33 11.14 16.19
N VAL A 490 -23.69 12.41 16.38
CA VAL A 490 -24.98 12.98 15.97
C VAL A 490 -25.07 13.10 14.44
N PHE A 491 -24.71 12.04 13.71
CA PHE A 491 -24.66 12.03 12.26
C PHE A 491 -25.76 11.15 11.70
N ASP A 492 -26.64 11.71 10.93
CA ASP A 492 -27.58 10.96 10.10
C ASP A 492 -26.86 10.52 8.82
N PHE A 493 -26.29 9.31 8.83
CA PHE A 493 -25.68 8.70 7.65
C PHE A 493 -26.75 8.40 6.61
N ASN A 494 -27.19 9.41 5.88
CA ASN A 494 -28.11 9.23 4.76
C ASN A 494 -27.31 8.70 3.57
N THR A 495 -27.30 7.36 3.41
CA THR A 495 -26.57 6.64 2.35
C THR A 495 -27.04 6.98 0.94
N GLN A 496 -28.06 7.83 0.78
CA GLN A 496 -28.53 8.27 -0.54
C GLN A 496 -27.69 9.39 -1.15
N THR A 497 -26.96 10.16 -0.34
CA THR A 497 -26.08 11.23 -0.85
C THR A 497 -24.69 10.73 -1.28
N ALA A 498 -24.27 9.57 -0.82
CA ALA A 498 -22.96 8.98 -1.16
C ALA A 498 -22.91 8.33 -2.55
N ALA A 499 -23.80 8.66 -3.46
CA ALA A 499 -23.81 7.92 -4.69
C ALA A 499 -24.25 8.74 -5.90
N GLY A 500 -23.37 9.40 -6.49
CA GLY A 500 -23.38 9.32 -7.93
C GLY A 500 -23.05 7.86 -8.28
N SER A 501 -24.03 7.04 -8.66
CA SER A 501 -23.86 5.62 -9.00
C SER A 501 -23.16 5.46 -10.35
N TRP A 502 -21.92 5.91 -10.45
CA TRP A 502 -21.09 5.60 -11.60
C TRP A 502 -20.65 4.15 -11.46
N ASN A 503 -21.30 3.30 -12.24
CA ASN A 503 -20.87 1.92 -12.38
C ASN A 503 -19.50 1.93 -13.07
N SER A 504 -18.49 1.42 -12.39
CA SER A 504 -17.13 1.29 -12.93
C SER A 504 -17.07 0.58 -14.28
N LEU A 505 -18.06 -0.27 -14.58
CA LEU A 505 -18.21 -0.93 -15.88
C LEU A 505 -18.55 0.05 -17.02
N TYR A 506 -19.37 1.10 -16.79
CA TYR A 506 -19.65 2.09 -17.83
C TYR A 506 -18.41 2.91 -18.16
N VAL A 507 -17.63 3.31 -17.14
CA VAL A 507 -16.38 4.05 -17.35
C VAL A 507 -15.37 3.17 -18.10
N PHE A 508 -15.29 1.89 -17.76
CA PHE A 508 -14.44 0.92 -18.45
C PHE A 508 -14.88 0.71 -19.91
N ALA A 509 -16.17 0.59 -20.17
CA ALA A 509 -16.70 0.48 -21.52
C ALA A 509 -16.38 1.73 -22.37
N ILE A 510 -16.51 2.93 -21.80
CA ILE A 510 -16.14 4.18 -22.46
C ILE A 510 -14.64 4.23 -22.76
N LEU A 511 -13.79 3.79 -21.82
CA LEU A 511 -12.34 3.71 -22.02
C LEU A 511 -11.97 2.73 -23.12
N ILE A 512 -12.56 1.53 -23.14
CA ILE A 512 -12.36 0.56 -24.23
C ILE A 512 -12.79 1.16 -25.56
N ALA A 513 -13.96 1.79 -25.61
CA ALA A 513 -14.44 2.44 -26.83
C ALA A 513 -13.47 3.54 -27.30
N ALA A 514 -12.93 4.35 -26.39
CA ALA A 514 -11.93 5.38 -26.70
C ALA A 514 -10.62 4.78 -27.23
N VAL A 515 -10.12 3.69 -26.62
CA VAL A 515 -8.91 2.98 -27.08
C VAL A 515 -9.13 2.36 -28.45
N LEU A 516 -10.29 1.73 -28.69
CA LEU A 516 -10.64 1.17 -30.00
C LEU A 516 -10.77 2.26 -31.06
N MET A 517 -11.36 3.40 -30.72
CA MET A 517 -11.44 4.55 -31.63
C MET A 517 -10.04 5.11 -31.94
N ALA A 518 -9.16 5.23 -30.94
CA ALA A 518 -7.78 5.67 -31.17
C ALA A 518 -6.99 4.69 -32.04
N ALA A 519 -7.16 3.37 -31.82
CA ALA A 519 -6.56 2.34 -32.65
C ALA A 519 -7.08 2.36 -34.09
N LEU A 520 -8.39 2.59 -34.28
CA LEU A 520 -8.98 2.80 -35.61
C LEU A 520 -8.41 4.04 -36.32
N VAL A 521 -8.36 5.18 -35.63
CA VAL A 521 -7.77 6.42 -36.20
C VAL A 521 -6.31 6.19 -36.56
N TRP A 522 -5.53 5.49 -35.74
CA TRP A 522 -4.15 5.14 -36.08
C TRP A 522 -4.07 4.23 -37.31
N SER A 523 -4.91 3.20 -37.40
CA SER A 523 -4.89 2.28 -38.54
C SER A 523 -5.24 2.97 -39.87
N PHE A 524 -6.12 3.99 -39.86
CA PHE A 524 -6.43 4.80 -41.04
C PHE A 524 -5.29 5.79 -41.37
N GLY A 525 -4.64 6.39 -40.38
CA GLY A 525 -3.49 7.28 -40.58
C GLY A 525 -2.26 6.57 -41.14
N SER A 526 -2.00 5.34 -40.70
CA SER A 526 -0.86 4.54 -41.19
C SER A 526 -1.06 3.97 -42.59
N SER A 527 -2.30 3.89 -43.08
CA SER A 527 -2.57 3.44 -44.46
C SER A 527 -2.36 4.56 -45.49
N GLU A 528 -2.43 5.84 -45.10
CA GLU A 528 -2.09 6.96 -45.98
C GLU A 528 -0.58 7.13 -46.19
N GLU A 529 0.25 6.85 -45.19
CA GLU A 529 1.71 6.85 -45.34
C GLU A 529 2.26 5.68 -46.20
N ALA A 530 1.57 4.54 -46.18
CA ALA A 530 1.96 3.39 -47.01
C ALA A 530 1.52 3.54 -48.49
N GLY A 531 0.53 4.41 -48.79
CA GLY A 531 0.03 4.66 -50.15
C GLY A 531 0.78 5.76 -50.91
N GLY A 532 1.62 6.55 -50.20
CA GLY A 532 2.33 7.69 -50.77
C GLY A 532 3.72 7.40 -51.38
N SER A 533 4.25 6.16 -51.28
CA SER A 533 5.63 5.86 -51.69
C SER A 533 5.78 5.02 -52.98
N THR A 534 4.73 4.88 -53.78
CA THR A 534 4.81 4.19 -55.08
C THR A 534 4.50 5.07 -56.24
N ASN A 535 5.27 6.16 -56.45
CA ASN A 535 5.41 6.78 -57.75
C ASN A 535 6.54 7.81 -57.76
N SER A 536 7.81 7.35 -57.89
CA SER A 536 8.90 8.10 -58.53
C SER A 536 10.11 7.19 -58.77
N ASN A 537 10.01 6.31 -59.75
CA ASN A 537 11.18 5.74 -60.43
C ASN A 537 10.90 5.83 -61.92
N SER A 538 11.38 6.87 -62.54
CA SER A 538 11.68 6.90 -63.97
C SER A 538 13.01 7.66 -64.15
N GLU A 539 14.00 6.93 -64.67
CA GLU A 539 15.08 7.35 -65.51
C GLU A 539 16.04 8.43 -65.02
N GLU A 540 17.29 8.01 -64.75
CA GLU A 540 18.43 8.54 -65.56
C GLU A 540 19.74 7.79 -65.21
N SER A 541 20.21 7.09 -66.23
CA SER A 541 21.57 6.92 -66.75
C SER A 541 22.79 7.04 -65.80
N SER A 542 23.54 5.95 -65.79
CA SER A 542 24.99 5.96 -65.53
C SER A 542 25.79 6.75 -66.55
N PRO A 543 26.95 7.30 -66.23
CA PRO A 543 28.18 6.63 -66.72
C PRO A 543 29.40 6.67 -65.79
N ASP A 544 30.19 5.59 -65.97
CA ASP A 544 31.67 5.49 -66.00
C ASP A 544 32.53 5.70 -64.72
N LEU A 545 33.13 4.61 -64.40
CA LEU A 545 34.43 4.48 -63.70
C LEU A 545 35.58 5.14 -64.45
N PRO A 546 36.69 5.53 -63.80
CA PRO A 546 37.86 4.68 -63.95
C PRO A 546 38.67 4.41 -62.66
N ALA A 547 39.42 3.38 -62.80
CA ALA A 547 40.27 2.58 -61.94
C ALA A 547 41.49 3.30 -61.31
N ALA A 548 41.92 2.64 -60.20
CA ALA A 548 43.29 2.38 -59.72
C ALA A 548 44.20 3.55 -59.32
N VAL A 549 44.80 3.39 -58.15
CA VAL A 549 46.23 3.11 -57.98
C VAL A 549 46.54 2.77 -56.51
N HIS A 550 47.34 1.73 -56.36
CA HIS A 550 48.17 1.31 -55.22
C HIS A 550 48.97 2.42 -54.55
N ASP A 551 49.19 2.31 -53.24
CA ASP A 551 50.52 2.05 -52.62
C ASP A 551 50.33 2.02 -51.08
N SER A 552 50.69 0.98 -50.52
CA SER A 552 51.76 0.53 -49.59
C SER A 552 52.35 1.60 -48.65
N ASP A 553 52.45 1.19 -47.43
CA ASP A 553 53.57 1.18 -46.51
C ASP A 553 53.35 1.74 -45.11
N GLU A 554 53.62 0.84 -44.18
CA GLU A 554 54.49 0.93 -43.00
C GLU A 554 53.91 1.43 -41.66
N PHE A 555 53.99 0.47 -40.75
CA PHE A 555 54.13 0.66 -39.29
C PHE A 555 55.46 1.33 -38.91
N PRO A 556 55.61 1.93 -37.74
CA PRO A 556 56.14 1.13 -36.65
C PRO A 556 55.57 1.39 -35.24
N LYS A 557 55.89 0.41 -34.38
CA LYS A 557 55.72 0.24 -32.95
C LYS A 557 56.54 1.20 -32.09
N GLU A 558 56.30 1.10 -30.79
CA GLU A 558 57.01 1.54 -29.57
C GLU A 558 56.45 2.81 -28.96
N GLY A 559 56.30 2.90 -27.67
CA GLY A 559 56.61 2.09 -26.50
C GLY A 559 56.35 2.93 -25.25
N ASP A 560 56.07 2.28 -24.21
CA ASP A 560 56.33 2.52 -22.79
C ASP A 560 56.18 3.91 -22.11
N ASN A 561 55.59 3.79 -20.92
CA ASN A 561 55.81 4.53 -19.67
C ASN A 561 55.07 5.87 -19.44
N LEU A 562 54.07 5.87 -18.62
CA LEU A 562 54.11 6.20 -17.17
C LEU A 562 52.68 6.00 -16.58
#